data_3d8a4623f8b5e72fdb8396ca86f1dc09
#
_entry.id   3d8a4623f8b5e72fdb8396ca86f1dc09
#
_cell.length_a   1.000
_cell.length_b   1.000
_cell.length_c   1.000
_cell.angle_alpha   90.00
_cell.angle_beta   90.00
_cell.angle_gamma   90.00
#
_symmetry.space_group_name_H-M   'P 1'
#
loop_
_entity.id
_entity.type
_entity.pdbx_description
1 polymer ?
#
loop_
_entity_poly.entity_id
_entity_poly.type
_entity_poly.pdbx_seq_one_letter_code
_entity_poly.pdbx_strand_id
1 'polypeptide(L)'
;MHSVDSAVQSQTSDAESFSPAVCRAGYFQFAANQRFVNERVQSRALYWCKSGCGRFEVNGVSYDLEPHDLYVLPWNRKIAHFPDSKDPMHTGHVHLVPDYRRGAKWIPNVPHDGVEVAFDSPDRRDVDWPGFGETSRLKIKADEPLGLLMDYAIRWYLQSHGENEAEARWLAQLIVNELYRKQSEGADLSSKLPEELERMVVHVNNGFHLSPTVSDLADLIGRSRSHVLKLFSKYMSISPKKYIIDCQLGEARELLLSTTKPIAEVGQSVGLSDPYHFSKLFRRHVGIAPSEYRQRHGPFSTPPNASTHRPFPAKPID
;
A
#
# COMPACT_ATOMS: atom_id res chain seq x y z
N MET A 1 42.35 -2.51 -28.30
CA MET A 1 41.66 -1.66 -27.33
C MET A 1 40.25 -1.33 -27.87
N HIS A 2 39.38 -2.32 -27.99
CA HIS A 2 37.94 -2.21 -28.26
C HIS A 2 37.35 -3.54 -27.83
N SER A 3 36.60 -3.57 -26.73
CA SER A 3 35.62 -4.58 -26.43
C SER A 3 35.41 -4.76 -24.90
N VAL A 4 34.99 -3.73 -24.20
CA VAL A 4 34.46 -3.85 -22.81
C VAL A 4 33.15 -3.06 -22.59
N ASP A 5 32.72 -2.22 -23.56
CA ASP A 5 31.55 -1.33 -23.37
C ASP A 5 30.18 -1.87 -23.81
N SER A 6 30.09 -3.11 -24.32
CA SER A 6 28.80 -3.65 -24.81
C SER A 6 28.06 -4.59 -23.84
N ALA A 7 28.63 -4.87 -22.67
CA ALA A 7 28.02 -5.83 -21.71
C ALA A 7 27.23 -5.19 -20.56
N VAL A 8 27.20 -3.87 -20.44
CA VAL A 8 26.49 -3.17 -19.33
C VAL A 8 25.14 -2.58 -19.78
N GLN A 9 24.83 -2.58 -21.06
CA GLN A 9 23.58 -1.97 -21.58
C GLN A 9 22.42 -2.95 -21.84
N SER A 10 22.55 -4.24 -21.52
CA SER A 10 21.50 -5.24 -21.83
C SER A 10 20.78 -5.83 -20.62
N GLN A 11 20.90 -5.26 -19.42
CA GLN A 11 20.24 -5.79 -18.22
C GLN A 11 19.13 -4.88 -17.62
N THR A 12 18.63 -3.89 -18.35
CA THR A 12 17.56 -2.98 -17.85
C THR A 12 16.26 -3.03 -18.63
N SER A 13 15.95 -4.06 -19.40
CA SER A 13 14.74 -4.06 -20.24
C SER A 13 13.67 -5.12 -19.93
N ASP A 14 13.83 -6.02 -18.97
CA ASP A 14 12.82 -7.05 -18.67
C ASP A 14 12.54 -7.24 -17.16
N ALA A 15 12.43 -6.17 -16.39
CA ALA A 15 11.57 -6.22 -15.21
C ALA A 15 10.13 -6.22 -15.74
N GLU A 16 9.57 -7.38 -16.05
CA GLU A 16 8.13 -7.53 -16.28
C GLU A 16 7.41 -6.88 -15.12
N SER A 17 6.81 -5.73 -15.38
CA SER A 17 6.06 -4.95 -14.41
C SER A 17 4.79 -5.74 -14.10
N PHE A 18 4.85 -6.67 -13.12
CA PHE A 18 3.66 -7.37 -12.65
C PHE A 18 2.65 -6.38 -12.08
N SER A 19 1.38 -6.69 -12.21
CA SER A 19 0.27 -5.82 -11.87
C SER A 19 -0.58 -6.42 -10.75
N PRO A 20 -0.14 -6.30 -9.48
CA PRO A 20 -0.84 -6.91 -8.36
C PRO A 20 -2.19 -6.24 -8.11
N ALA A 21 -3.13 -7.02 -7.56
CA ALA A 21 -4.44 -6.51 -7.17
C ALA A 21 -4.97 -7.22 -5.90
N VAL A 22 -5.59 -6.45 -5.00
CA VAL A 22 -6.37 -7.01 -3.88
C VAL A 22 -7.69 -7.50 -4.42
N CYS A 23 -7.94 -8.80 -4.37
CA CYS A 23 -9.16 -9.42 -4.89
C CYS A 23 -10.16 -9.83 -3.80
N ARG A 24 -9.73 -9.95 -2.56
CA ARG A 24 -10.58 -10.20 -1.39
C ARG A 24 -9.85 -9.79 -0.13
N ALA A 25 -10.60 -9.27 0.85
CA ALA A 25 -10.06 -9.01 2.18
C ALA A 25 -11.18 -9.13 3.22
N GLY A 26 -10.84 -9.47 4.46
CA GLY A 26 -11.84 -9.58 5.52
C GLY A 26 -11.24 -9.97 6.86
N TYR A 27 -12.09 -9.93 7.88
CA TYR A 27 -11.81 -10.52 9.18
C TYR A 27 -12.59 -11.82 9.33
N PHE A 28 -12.04 -12.75 10.08
CA PHE A 28 -12.73 -13.97 10.44
C PHE A 28 -12.48 -14.33 11.92
N GLN A 29 -13.57 -14.43 12.68
CA GLN A 29 -13.53 -14.93 14.05
C GLN A 29 -13.88 -16.41 14.02
N PHE A 30 -12.93 -17.25 14.39
CA PHE A 30 -13.19 -18.68 14.52
C PHE A 30 -13.95 -18.99 15.80
N ALA A 31 -14.84 -19.98 15.73
CA ALA A 31 -15.40 -20.59 16.91
C ALA A 31 -14.48 -21.70 17.46
N ALA A 32 -14.54 -21.96 18.75
CA ALA A 32 -13.80 -23.06 19.36
C ALA A 32 -14.10 -24.40 18.63
N ASN A 33 -13.04 -25.16 18.35
CA ASN A 33 -13.10 -26.43 17.64
C ASN A 33 -13.69 -26.38 16.20
N GLN A 34 -13.90 -25.21 15.63
CA GLN A 34 -14.32 -25.06 14.25
C GLN A 34 -13.20 -25.48 13.31
N ARG A 35 -13.39 -26.56 12.56
CA ARG A 35 -12.47 -26.91 11.49
C ARG A 35 -12.97 -26.36 10.15
N PHE A 36 -12.08 -25.70 9.43
CA PHE A 36 -12.38 -25.14 8.12
C PHE A 36 -11.27 -25.51 7.13
N VAL A 37 -11.64 -26.04 5.97
CA VAL A 37 -10.69 -26.50 4.95
C VAL A 37 -11.10 -25.93 3.60
N ASN A 38 -10.13 -25.35 2.88
CA ASN A 38 -10.22 -25.06 1.45
C ASN A 38 -9.20 -25.93 0.73
N GLU A 39 -9.63 -26.71 -0.23
CA GLU A 39 -8.76 -27.65 -0.93
C GLU A 39 -7.82 -26.93 -1.91
N ARG A 40 -8.28 -25.83 -2.52
CA ARG A 40 -7.50 -25.11 -3.51
C ARG A 40 -7.89 -23.62 -3.55
N VAL A 41 -6.97 -22.74 -3.17
CA VAL A 41 -7.19 -21.28 -3.11
C VAL A 41 -6.27 -20.56 -4.09
N GLN A 42 -6.83 -19.94 -5.12
CA GLN A 42 -6.08 -19.26 -6.19
C GLN A 42 -5.84 -17.78 -5.89
N SER A 43 -4.97 -17.56 -4.94
CA SER A 43 -4.41 -16.26 -4.59
C SER A 43 -3.14 -16.44 -3.77
N ARG A 44 -2.26 -15.48 -3.70
CA ARG A 44 -1.40 -15.29 -2.53
C ARG A 44 -2.20 -14.63 -1.44
N ALA A 45 -1.93 -14.92 -0.17
CA ALA A 45 -2.65 -14.29 0.92
C ALA A 45 -1.71 -13.83 2.02
N LEU A 46 -2.05 -12.67 2.59
CA LEU A 46 -1.54 -12.23 3.87
C LEU A 46 -2.55 -12.66 4.92
N TYR A 47 -2.12 -13.52 5.82
CA TYR A 47 -2.94 -14.11 6.88
C TYR A 47 -2.41 -13.65 8.25
N TRP A 48 -3.15 -12.78 8.90
CA TRP A 48 -2.74 -12.04 10.07
C TRP A 48 -3.54 -12.45 11.31
N CYS A 49 -2.87 -12.81 12.41
CA CYS A 49 -3.50 -13.03 13.69
C CYS A 49 -3.62 -11.72 14.48
N LYS A 50 -4.84 -11.28 14.72
CA LYS A 50 -5.12 -10.08 15.54
C LYS A 50 -5.19 -10.40 17.02
N SER A 51 -5.83 -11.51 17.39
CA SER A 51 -5.95 -12.01 18.77
C SER A 51 -6.28 -13.48 18.78
N GLY A 52 -6.21 -14.09 19.94
CA GLY A 52 -6.39 -15.53 20.11
C GLY A 52 -5.23 -16.33 19.51
N CYS A 53 -5.37 -17.65 19.48
CA CYS A 53 -4.34 -18.53 18.94
C CYS A 53 -4.94 -19.75 18.25
N GLY A 54 -4.09 -20.49 17.58
CA GLY A 54 -4.47 -21.71 16.91
C GLY A 54 -3.34 -22.26 16.04
N ARG A 55 -3.71 -23.16 15.15
CA ARG A 55 -2.82 -23.77 14.18
C ARG A 55 -3.51 -23.77 12.81
N PHE A 56 -2.74 -23.68 11.78
CA PHE A 56 -3.23 -23.92 10.42
C PHE A 56 -2.24 -24.78 9.65
N GLU A 57 -2.71 -25.43 8.60
CA GLU A 57 -1.89 -26.23 7.71
C GLU A 57 -1.97 -25.70 6.28
N VAL A 58 -0.82 -25.58 5.63
CA VAL A 58 -0.70 -25.24 4.20
C VAL A 58 -0.03 -26.38 3.48
N ASN A 59 -0.70 -26.99 2.52
CA ASN A 59 -0.19 -28.13 1.73
C ASN A 59 0.36 -29.27 2.62
N GLY A 60 -0.27 -29.50 3.80
CA GLY A 60 0.13 -30.52 4.76
C GLY A 60 1.24 -30.12 5.74
N VAL A 61 1.80 -28.94 5.61
CA VAL A 61 2.77 -28.39 6.58
C VAL A 61 2.02 -27.57 7.62
N SER A 62 2.30 -27.81 8.90
CA SER A 62 1.62 -27.20 10.04
C SER A 62 2.36 -25.97 10.54
N TYR A 63 1.61 -24.93 10.88
CA TYR A 63 2.11 -23.66 11.40
C TYR A 63 1.29 -23.21 12.61
N ASP A 64 1.96 -22.80 13.67
CA ASP A 64 1.31 -22.16 14.82
C ASP A 64 0.95 -20.71 14.47
N LEU A 65 -0.16 -20.22 15.01
CA LEU A 65 -0.65 -18.87 14.80
C LEU A 65 -0.90 -18.21 16.13
N GLU A 66 -0.15 -17.15 16.41
CA GLU A 66 -0.19 -16.33 17.62
C GLU A 66 -0.47 -14.87 17.29
N PRO A 67 -0.89 -14.05 18.27
CA PRO A 67 -1.05 -12.61 18.03
C PRO A 67 0.19 -11.96 17.42
N HIS A 68 -0.04 -11.05 16.48
CA HIS A 68 0.98 -10.36 15.69
C HIS A 68 1.68 -11.21 14.61
N ASP A 69 1.36 -12.49 14.46
CA ASP A 69 1.82 -13.26 13.32
C ASP A 69 1.14 -12.81 12.04
N LEU A 70 1.94 -12.59 11.02
CA LEU A 70 1.54 -12.43 9.64
C LEU A 70 2.21 -13.52 8.81
N TYR A 71 1.42 -14.32 8.13
CA TYR A 71 1.91 -15.30 7.17
C TYR A 71 1.63 -14.83 5.75
N VAL A 72 2.64 -14.90 4.89
CA VAL A 72 2.48 -14.79 3.44
C VAL A 72 2.30 -16.20 2.91
N LEU A 73 1.14 -16.48 2.35
CA LEU A 73 0.74 -17.83 1.91
C LEU A 73 0.92 -17.96 0.38
N PRO A 74 1.36 -19.12 -0.11
CA PRO A 74 1.61 -19.34 -1.52
C PRO A 74 0.32 -19.40 -2.34
N TRP A 75 0.47 -19.30 -3.65
CA TRP A 75 -0.61 -19.45 -4.64
C TRP A 75 -1.10 -20.91 -4.71
N ASN A 76 -2.37 -21.10 -5.05
CA ASN A 76 -2.97 -22.40 -5.38
C ASN A 76 -2.80 -23.46 -4.27
N ARG A 77 -2.98 -23.04 -3.02
CA ARG A 77 -2.75 -23.85 -1.82
C ARG A 77 -4.00 -24.54 -1.30
N LYS A 78 -3.81 -25.69 -0.68
CA LYS A 78 -4.73 -26.25 0.30
C LYS A 78 -4.46 -25.61 1.65
N ILE A 79 -5.50 -25.22 2.38
CA ILE A 79 -5.38 -24.66 3.73
C ILE A 79 -6.43 -25.23 4.65
N ALA A 80 -6.01 -25.64 5.85
CA ALA A 80 -6.89 -26.11 6.93
C ALA A 80 -6.63 -25.31 8.20
N HIS A 81 -7.68 -24.98 8.96
CA HIS A 81 -7.62 -24.18 10.17
C HIS A 81 -8.04 -24.98 11.39
N PHE A 82 -7.29 -24.81 12.48
CA PHE A 82 -7.48 -25.47 13.76
C PHE A 82 -7.38 -24.43 14.89
N PRO A 83 -8.46 -23.69 15.19
CA PRO A 83 -8.47 -22.69 16.26
C PRO A 83 -8.31 -23.38 17.62
N ASP A 84 -7.71 -22.65 18.56
CA ASP A 84 -7.64 -23.10 19.96
C ASP A 84 -9.04 -23.20 20.55
N SER A 85 -9.20 -24.12 21.48
CA SER A 85 -10.50 -24.41 22.09
C SER A 85 -10.91 -23.40 23.17
N LYS A 86 -9.94 -22.69 23.77
CA LYS A 86 -10.17 -21.72 24.85
C LYS A 86 -10.04 -20.28 24.37
N ASP A 87 -9.11 -20.04 23.46
CA ASP A 87 -8.84 -18.71 22.91
C ASP A 87 -8.75 -18.79 21.36
N PRO A 88 -9.90 -19.00 20.68
CA PRO A 88 -9.92 -19.18 19.25
C PRO A 88 -9.48 -17.93 18.49
N MET A 89 -8.67 -18.13 17.47
CA MET A 89 -8.04 -17.06 16.69
C MET A 89 -9.05 -16.15 16.01
N HIS A 90 -8.78 -14.83 16.09
CA HIS A 90 -9.37 -13.79 15.28
C HIS A 90 -8.35 -13.35 14.24
N THR A 91 -8.68 -13.47 12.97
CA THR A 91 -7.73 -13.25 11.88
C THR A 91 -8.20 -12.17 10.91
N GLY A 92 -7.24 -11.43 10.34
CA GLY A 92 -7.42 -10.64 9.15
C GLY A 92 -6.77 -11.34 7.97
N HIS A 93 -7.35 -11.23 6.79
CA HIS A 93 -6.76 -11.75 5.56
C HIS A 93 -6.91 -10.76 4.42
N VAL A 94 -5.88 -10.67 3.60
CA VAL A 94 -5.87 -9.94 2.34
C VAL A 94 -5.37 -10.88 1.25
N HIS A 95 -6.20 -11.13 0.27
CA HIS A 95 -5.87 -11.97 -0.87
C HIS A 95 -5.42 -11.13 -2.06
N LEU A 96 -4.26 -11.46 -2.58
CA LEU A 96 -3.62 -10.81 -3.72
C LEU A 96 -3.56 -11.75 -4.92
N VAL A 97 -3.90 -11.23 -6.08
CA VAL A 97 -3.48 -11.79 -7.37
C VAL A 97 -2.22 -11.05 -7.78
N PRO A 98 -1.05 -11.70 -7.81
CA PRO A 98 0.22 -11.04 -8.08
C PRO A 98 0.31 -10.39 -9.45
N ASP A 99 -0.25 -11.03 -10.48
CA ASP A 99 -0.38 -10.45 -11.81
C ASP A 99 -1.79 -10.64 -12.33
N TYR A 100 -2.57 -9.57 -12.25
CA TYR A 100 -3.91 -9.50 -12.84
C TYR A 100 -3.81 -8.71 -14.14
N ARG A 101 -4.09 -9.36 -15.28
CA ARG A 101 -3.94 -8.78 -16.62
C ARG A 101 -4.73 -7.46 -16.74
N ARG A 102 -4.05 -6.39 -17.16
CA ARG A 102 -4.70 -5.09 -17.39
C ARG A 102 -5.68 -5.18 -18.57
N GLY A 103 -6.86 -4.58 -18.38
CA GLY A 103 -7.93 -4.59 -19.39
C GLY A 103 -8.73 -5.90 -19.44
N ALA A 104 -8.42 -6.89 -18.62
CA ALA A 104 -9.28 -8.05 -18.40
C ALA A 104 -10.55 -7.65 -17.65
N LYS A 105 -11.60 -8.48 -17.73
CA LYS A 105 -12.80 -8.27 -16.92
C LYS A 105 -12.44 -8.31 -15.43
N TRP A 106 -12.70 -7.23 -14.72
CA TRP A 106 -12.47 -7.14 -13.29
C TRP A 106 -13.46 -8.02 -12.51
N ILE A 107 -12.94 -8.93 -11.69
CA ILE A 107 -13.73 -9.84 -10.85
C ILE A 107 -13.07 -9.86 -9.46
N PRO A 108 -13.57 -9.08 -8.47
CA PRO A 108 -13.01 -8.98 -7.13
C PRO A 108 -13.40 -10.17 -6.25
N ASN A 109 -12.94 -11.37 -6.61
CA ASN A 109 -13.13 -12.58 -5.81
C ASN A 109 -11.84 -13.40 -5.73
N VAL A 110 -11.84 -14.40 -4.87
CA VAL A 110 -10.79 -15.43 -4.79
C VAL A 110 -11.45 -16.77 -5.01
N PRO A 111 -11.20 -17.44 -6.14
CA PRO A 111 -11.74 -18.75 -6.41
C PRO A 111 -11.23 -19.82 -5.45
N HIS A 112 -12.13 -20.67 -5.01
CA HIS A 112 -11.87 -21.81 -4.14
C HIS A 112 -12.37 -23.10 -4.80
N ASP A 113 -11.64 -24.20 -4.62
CA ASP A 113 -12.07 -25.56 -4.90
C ASP A 113 -12.56 -25.87 -6.34
N GLY A 114 -12.17 -25.05 -7.31
CA GLY A 114 -12.43 -25.30 -8.73
C GLY A 114 -13.84 -24.97 -9.23
N VAL A 115 -14.71 -24.41 -8.40
CA VAL A 115 -16.14 -24.24 -8.71
C VAL A 115 -16.52 -22.80 -9.00
N GLU A 116 -15.70 -21.82 -8.58
CA GLU A 116 -16.04 -20.42 -8.66
C GLU A 116 -15.61 -19.78 -9.99
N VAL A 117 -16.28 -18.67 -10.33
CA VAL A 117 -15.94 -17.80 -11.46
C VAL A 117 -14.49 -17.33 -11.36
N ALA A 118 -13.78 -17.39 -12.46
CA ALA A 118 -12.37 -17.04 -12.63
C ALA A 118 -11.36 -18.06 -12.04
N PHE A 119 -11.81 -19.26 -11.72
CA PHE A 119 -10.89 -20.37 -11.41
C PHE A 119 -10.08 -20.75 -12.67
N ASP A 120 -8.76 -20.93 -12.52
CA ASP A 120 -7.81 -21.16 -13.61
C ASP A 120 -7.89 -20.14 -14.77
N SER A 121 -8.32 -18.90 -14.47
CA SER A 121 -8.37 -17.81 -15.45
C SER A 121 -6.97 -17.43 -15.93
N PRO A 122 -6.75 -17.32 -17.27
CA PRO A 122 -5.47 -16.86 -17.81
C PRO A 122 -5.16 -15.39 -17.51
N ASP A 123 -6.16 -14.65 -17.01
CA ASP A 123 -6.01 -13.25 -16.64
C ASP A 123 -5.44 -13.05 -15.23
N ARG A 124 -5.28 -14.16 -14.48
CA ARG A 124 -4.85 -14.19 -13.08
C ARG A 124 -3.68 -15.15 -12.95
N ARG A 125 -2.50 -14.63 -12.65
CA ARG A 125 -1.31 -15.46 -12.59
C ARG A 125 -0.57 -15.24 -11.29
N ASP A 126 0.08 -16.28 -10.83
CA ASP A 126 1.14 -16.16 -9.85
C ASP A 126 2.40 -15.63 -10.55
N VAL A 127 3.25 -14.96 -9.79
CA VAL A 127 4.57 -14.56 -10.22
C VAL A 127 5.58 -14.96 -9.15
N ASP A 128 6.83 -15.06 -9.52
CA ASP A 128 7.88 -15.25 -8.53
C ASP A 128 7.94 -14.02 -7.60
N TRP A 129 7.79 -14.28 -6.31
CA TRP A 129 7.94 -13.28 -5.26
C TRP A 129 9.23 -13.59 -4.51
N PRO A 130 10.34 -12.92 -4.84
CA PRO A 130 11.61 -13.16 -4.17
C PRO A 130 11.47 -13.07 -2.65
N GLY A 131 11.87 -14.12 -1.94
CA GLY A 131 11.71 -14.23 -0.50
C GLY A 131 10.32 -14.62 0.03
N PHE A 132 9.31 -14.77 -0.84
CA PHE A 132 7.95 -15.19 -0.49
C PHE A 132 7.45 -16.35 -1.37
N GLY A 133 8.35 -17.19 -1.87
CA GLY A 133 7.99 -18.34 -2.72
C GLY A 133 7.08 -19.35 -2.02
N GLU A 134 7.41 -19.64 -0.76
CA GLU A 134 6.65 -20.54 0.10
C GLU A 134 5.98 -19.79 1.26
N THR A 135 5.42 -20.53 2.23
CA THR A 135 4.83 -19.93 3.43
C THR A 135 5.90 -19.23 4.27
N SER A 136 5.79 -17.93 4.40
CA SER A 136 6.75 -17.10 5.14
C SER A 136 6.07 -16.43 6.34
N ARG A 137 6.74 -16.40 7.49
CA ARG A 137 6.24 -15.77 8.74
C ARG A 137 6.95 -14.45 9.00
N LEU A 138 6.16 -13.43 9.31
CA LEU A 138 6.60 -12.12 9.80
C LEU A 138 5.90 -11.81 11.12
N LYS A 139 6.48 -10.94 11.93
CA LYS A 139 5.78 -10.33 13.08
C LYS A 139 5.43 -8.90 12.73
N ILE A 140 4.16 -8.52 12.90
CA ILE A 140 3.69 -7.15 12.66
C ILE A 140 2.83 -6.67 13.82
N LYS A 141 2.90 -5.38 14.13
CA LYS A 141 1.98 -4.71 15.05
C LYS A 141 0.87 -4.00 14.26
N ALA A 142 -0.26 -3.77 14.91
CA ALA A 142 -1.41 -3.11 14.29
C ALA A 142 -1.13 -1.65 13.91
N ASP A 143 -0.24 -0.97 14.62
CA ASP A 143 0.17 0.41 14.43
C ASP A 143 1.37 0.58 13.49
N GLU A 144 1.98 -0.51 13.01
CA GLU A 144 3.00 -0.47 11.98
C GLU A 144 2.39 -0.22 10.58
N PRO A 145 3.15 0.36 9.62
CA PRO A 145 2.64 0.67 8.29
C PRO A 145 1.94 -0.51 7.59
N LEU A 146 2.51 -1.70 7.64
CA LEU A 146 1.90 -2.90 7.04
C LEU A 146 0.60 -3.29 7.76
N GLY A 147 0.54 -3.21 9.09
CA GLY A 147 -0.67 -3.47 9.86
C GLY A 147 -1.80 -2.48 9.53
N LEU A 148 -1.47 -1.20 9.43
CA LEU A 148 -2.40 -0.14 9.03
C LEU A 148 -2.92 -0.33 7.60
N LEU A 149 -2.05 -0.69 6.66
CA LEU A 149 -2.43 -0.99 5.27
C LEU A 149 -3.35 -2.21 5.17
N MET A 150 -3.08 -3.26 5.93
CA MET A 150 -3.93 -4.45 6.01
C MET A 150 -5.32 -4.10 6.55
N ASP A 151 -5.40 -3.35 7.66
CA ASP A 151 -6.68 -2.90 8.23
C ASP A 151 -7.45 -2.01 7.23
N TYR A 152 -6.76 -1.09 6.55
CA TYR A 152 -7.37 -0.24 5.54
C TYR A 152 -7.90 -1.05 4.35
N ALA A 153 -7.12 -1.99 3.82
CA ALA A 153 -7.53 -2.84 2.70
C ALA A 153 -8.75 -3.70 3.05
N ILE A 154 -8.82 -4.21 4.30
CA ILE A 154 -9.98 -4.97 4.77
C ILE A 154 -11.22 -4.08 4.86
N ARG A 155 -11.13 -2.90 5.48
CA ARG A 155 -12.26 -1.96 5.59
C ARG A 155 -12.72 -1.48 4.21
N TRP A 156 -11.79 -1.13 3.34
CA TRP A 156 -12.09 -0.78 1.96
C TRP A 156 -12.87 -1.90 1.24
N TYR A 157 -12.39 -3.15 1.33
CA TYR A 157 -13.06 -4.29 0.69
C TYR A 157 -14.46 -4.54 1.27
N LEU A 158 -14.62 -4.43 2.59
CA LEU A 158 -15.91 -4.61 3.25
C LEU A 158 -16.93 -3.54 2.86
N GLN A 159 -16.48 -2.33 2.53
CA GLN A 159 -17.34 -1.21 2.10
C GLN A 159 -17.64 -1.23 0.61
N SER A 160 -16.64 -1.49 -0.23
CA SER A 160 -16.72 -1.40 -1.69
C SER A 160 -16.91 -2.75 -2.39
N HIS A 161 -16.83 -3.86 -1.66
CA HIS A 161 -16.80 -5.21 -2.20
C HIS A 161 -15.70 -5.43 -3.26
N GLY A 162 -14.68 -4.56 -3.25
CA GLY A 162 -13.57 -4.60 -4.20
C GLY A 162 -13.92 -4.14 -5.63
N GLU A 163 -15.03 -3.44 -5.83
CA GLU A 163 -15.50 -3.06 -7.17
C GLU A 163 -14.56 -2.11 -7.92
N ASN A 164 -13.80 -1.28 -7.21
CA ASN A 164 -12.86 -0.34 -7.83
C ASN A 164 -11.50 -1.00 -8.11
N GLU A 165 -11.29 -1.40 -9.37
CA GLU A 165 -10.03 -2.03 -9.84
C GLU A 165 -8.80 -1.15 -9.58
N ALA A 166 -8.88 0.15 -9.82
CA ALA A 166 -7.74 1.05 -9.65
C ALA A 166 -7.28 1.10 -8.19
N GLU A 167 -8.22 1.23 -7.25
CA GLU A 167 -7.91 1.20 -5.82
C GLU A 167 -7.37 -0.15 -5.38
N ALA A 168 -7.93 -1.26 -5.87
CA ALA A 168 -7.46 -2.61 -5.60
C ALA A 168 -5.99 -2.81 -6.00
N ARG A 169 -5.59 -2.23 -7.13
CA ARG A 169 -4.20 -2.28 -7.61
C ARG A 169 -3.26 -1.40 -6.80
N TRP A 170 -3.69 -0.18 -6.44
CA TRP A 170 -2.88 0.72 -5.61
C TRP A 170 -2.63 0.15 -4.22
N LEU A 171 -3.67 -0.40 -3.60
CA LEU A 171 -3.55 -1.08 -2.30
C LEU A 171 -2.61 -2.28 -2.37
N ALA A 172 -2.74 -3.11 -3.39
CA ALA A 172 -1.86 -4.24 -3.58
C ALA A 172 -0.40 -3.81 -3.72
N GLN A 173 -0.12 -2.77 -4.52
CA GLN A 173 1.24 -2.26 -4.70
C GLN A 173 1.83 -1.72 -3.40
N LEU A 174 1.05 -0.95 -2.62
CA LEU A 174 1.49 -0.45 -1.31
C LEU A 174 1.80 -1.60 -0.33
N ILE A 175 0.92 -2.59 -0.25
CA ILE A 175 1.10 -3.77 0.60
C ILE A 175 2.35 -4.54 0.20
N VAL A 176 2.55 -4.79 -1.10
CA VAL A 176 3.74 -5.50 -1.62
C VAL A 176 5.03 -4.74 -1.29
N ASN A 177 5.05 -3.43 -1.48
CA ASN A 177 6.20 -2.60 -1.13
C ASN A 177 6.53 -2.67 0.36
N GLU A 178 5.52 -2.60 1.24
CA GLU A 178 5.71 -2.72 2.69
C GLU A 178 6.14 -4.13 3.14
N LEU A 179 5.67 -5.17 2.45
CA LEU A 179 6.14 -6.54 2.70
C LEU A 179 7.63 -6.66 2.43
N TYR A 180 8.12 -6.17 1.28
CA TYR A 180 9.54 -6.19 0.96
C TYR A 180 10.38 -5.35 1.92
N ARG A 181 9.86 -4.18 2.32
CA ARG A 181 10.51 -3.35 3.34
C ARG A 181 10.65 -4.11 4.67
N LYS A 182 9.56 -4.72 5.14
CA LYS A 182 9.54 -5.48 6.40
C LYS A 182 10.43 -6.73 6.35
N GLN A 183 10.46 -7.42 5.21
CA GLN A 183 11.36 -8.55 5.01
C GLN A 183 12.83 -8.13 5.07
N SER A 184 13.16 -6.99 4.45
CA SER A 184 14.53 -6.43 4.49
C SER A 184 14.94 -6.03 5.91
N GLU A 185 14.01 -5.52 6.73
CA GLU A 185 14.26 -5.22 8.15
C GLU A 185 14.60 -6.47 8.99
N GLY A 186 14.01 -7.63 8.65
CA GLY A 186 14.27 -8.92 9.31
C GLY A 186 15.52 -9.63 8.82
N ALA A 187 15.95 -9.36 7.58
CA ALA A 187 17.08 -10.04 6.95
C ALA A 187 18.42 -9.32 7.16
N ASP A 188 18.39 -8.03 7.45
CA ASP A 188 19.61 -7.23 7.58
C ASP A 188 19.46 -6.15 8.66
N LEU A 189 20.08 -6.35 9.81
CA LEU A 189 20.40 -5.29 10.76
C LEU A 189 21.36 -4.24 10.16
N SER A 190 21.79 -4.43 8.91
CA SER A 190 22.70 -3.56 8.16
C SER A 190 22.03 -2.57 7.22
N SER A 191 20.71 -2.67 6.97
CA SER A 191 19.98 -1.70 6.12
C SER A 191 19.22 -0.62 6.91
N LYS A 192 19.65 -0.31 8.14
CA LYS A 192 19.32 0.99 8.73
C LYS A 192 19.78 2.07 7.76
N LEU A 193 18.88 3.00 7.43
CA LEU A 193 19.32 4.22 6.77
C LEU A 193 20.58 4.72 7.49
N PRO A 194 21.64 5.16 6.77
CA PRO A 194 22.79 5.74 7.45
C PRO A 194 22.30 6.76 8.46
N GLU A 195 22.85 6.75 9.66
CA GLU A 195 22.46 7.66 10.74
C GLU A 195 22.40 9.12 10.27
N GLU A 196 23.34 9.50 9.39
CA GLU A 196 23.36 10.80 8.74
C GLU A 196 22.07 11.07 7.92
N LEU A 197 21.58 10.09 7.16
CA LEU A 197 20.36 10.21 6.37
C LEU A 197 19.12 10.21 7.26
N GLU A 198 19.06 9.34 8.26
CA GLU A 198 17.96 9.30 9.22
C GLU A 198 17.79 10.65 9.94
N ARG A 199 18.89 11.23 10.42
CA ARG A 199 18.89 12.56 11.04
C ARG A 199 18.35 13.65 10.10
N MET A 200 18.74 13.62 8.81
CA MET A 200 18.22 14.57 7.80
C MET A 200 16.73 14.37 7.54
N VAL A 201 16.27 13.13 7.42
CA VAL A 201 14.85 12.78 7.22
C VAL A 201 14.00 13.26 8.41
N VAL A 202 14.42 12.97 9.63
CA VAL A 202 13.75 13.44 10.87
C VAL A 202 13.72 14.97 10.92
N HIS A 203 14.83 15.63 10.59
CA HIS A 203 14.91 17.10 10.56
C HIS A 203 13.92 17.70 9.53
N VAL A 204 13.85 17.15 8.32
CA VAL A 204 12.90 17.61 7.30
C VAL A 204 11.46 17.35 7.74
N ASN A 205 11.12 16.15 8.23
CA ASN A 205 9.76 15.81 8.65
C ASN A 205 9.25 16.73 9.77
N ASN A 206 10.11 17.13 10.69
CA ASN A 206 9.74 18.04 11.79
C ASN A 206 9.78 19.52 11.39
N GLY A 207 10.50 19.88 10.32
CA GLY A 207 10.80 21.25 9.96
C GLY A 207 10.58 21.63 8.48
N PHE A 208 9.84 20.84 7.69
CA PHE A 208 9.60 21.14 6.26
C PHE A 208 8.96 22.51 6.04
N HIS A 209 8.13 22.99 6.97
CA HIS A 209 7.49 24.31 6.93
C HIS A 209 8.50 25.49 7.00
N LEU A 210 9.71 25.26 7.47
CA LEU A 210 10.81 26.21 7.45
C LEU A 210 11.57 26.18 6.11
N SER A 211 11.16 25.32 5.18
CA SER A 211 11.78 25.16 3.86
C SER A 211 13.29 24.92 3.90
N PRO A 212 13.78 23.91 4.66
CA PRO A 212 15.21 23.65 4.80
C PRO A 212 15.87 23.43 3.43
N THR A 213 17.09 23.92 3.28
CA THR A 213 17.88 23.79 2.06
C THR A 213 18.84 22.60 2.13
N VAL A 214 19.40 22.21 0.99
CA VAL A 214 20.47 21.19 0.95
C VAL A 214 21.69 21.64 1.78
N SER A 215 21.90 22.95 1.92
CA SER A 215 22.98 23.49 2.76
C SER A 215 22.69 23.21 4.24
N ASP A 216 21.47 23.48 4.70
CA ASP A 216 21.07 23.25 6.08
C ASP A 216 21.20 21.77 6.45
N LEU A 217 20.85 20.88 5.53
CA LEU A 217 21.03 19.44 5.72
C LEU A 217 22.52 19.03 5.75
N ALA A 218 23.36 19.68 4.95
CA ALA A 218 24.81 19.44 4.96
C ALA A 218 25.44 19.92 6.27
N ASP A 219 25.02 21.09 6.76
CA ASP A 219 25.47 21.64 8.05
C ASP A 219 25.01 20.79 9.23
N LEU A 220 23.75 20.27 9.19
CA LEU A 220 23.19 19.39 10.21
C LEU A 220 24.03 18.12 10.44
N ILE A 221 24.58 17.55 9.37
CA ILE A 221 25.35 16.30 9.46
C ILE A 221 26.88 16.54 9.41
N GLY A 222 27.34 17.79 9.27
CA GLY A 222 28.77 18.14 9.18
C GLY A 222 29.44 17.60 7.90
N ARG A 223 28.74 17.58 6.78
CA ARG A 223 29.21 17.04 5.50
C ARG A 223 28.99 18.00 4.33
N SER A 224 29.52 17.66 3.17
CA SER A 224 29.32 18.45 1.96
C SER A 224 27.93 18.27 1.36
N ARG A 225 27.44 19.28 0.61
CA ARG A 225 26.19 19.17 -0.17
C ARG A 225 26.19 17.98 -1.14
N SER A 226 27.33 17.68 -1.74
CA SER A 226 27.48 16.52 -2.64
C SER A 226 27.26 15.20 -1.91
N HIS A 227 27.67 15.09 -0.63
CA HIS A 227 27.43 13.93 0.20
C HIS A 227 25.93 13.75 0.50
N VAL A 228 25.22 14.83 0.86
CA VAL A 228 23.77 14.85 1.04
C VAL A 228 23.04 14.36 -0.22
N LEU A 229 23.39 14.89 -1.40
CA LEU A 229 22.81 14.47 -2.68
C LEU A 229 23.03 12.97 -2.95
N LYS A 230 24.24 12.46 -2.69
CA LYS A 230 24.57 11.05 -2.87
C LYS A 230 23.77 10.14 -1.93
N LEU A 231 23.60 10.51 -0.66
CA LEU A 231 22.82 9.73 0.31
C LEU A 231 21.35 9.66 -0.12
N PHE A 232 20.70 10.78 -0.43
CA PHE A 232 19.32 10.79 -0.90
C PHE A 232 19.14 10.01 -2.21
N SER A 233 20.05 10.18 -3.19
CA SER A 233 19.98 9.44 -4.45
C SER A 233 20.14 7.93 -4.23
N LYS A 234 21.12 7.52 -3.41
CA LYS A 234 21.43 6.10 -3.18
C LYS A 234 20.34 5.35 -2.42
N TYR A 235 19.79 5.96 -1.36
CA TYR A 235 18.90 5.26 -0.43
C TYR A 235 17.41 5.60 -0.62
N MET A 236 17.08 6.76 -1.20
CA MET A 236 15.70 7.20 -1.39
C MET A 236 15.31 7.37 -2.88
N SER A 237 16.28 7.25 -3.81
CA SER A 237 16.08 7.41 -5.25
C SER A 237 15.46 8.76 -5.67
N ILE A 238 15.51 9.76 -4.79
CA ILE A 238 15.02 11.14 -5.04
C ILE A 238 16.02 12.17 -4.56
N SER A 239 15.88 13.42 -5.00
CA SER A 239 16.70 14.50 -4.47
C SER A 239 16.17 15.03 -3.12
N PRO A 240 17.05 15.59 -2.25
CA PRO A 240 16.62 16.22 -0.99
C PRO A 240 15.54 17.29 -1.21
N LYS A 241 15.71 18.12 -2.26
CA LYS A 241 14.73 19.15 -2.62
C LYS A 241 13.36 18.56 -2.97
N LYS A 242 13.35 17.43 -3.72
CA LYS A 242 12.10 16.75 -4.03
C LYS A 242 11.46 16.22 -2.76
N TYR A 243 12.23 15.60 -1.86
CA TYR A 243 11.73 15.10 -0.59
C TYR A 243 11.05 16.19 0.25
N ILE A 244 11.70 17.35 0.40
CA ILE A 244 11.14 18.50 1.13
C ILE A 244 9.82 18.97 0.49
N ILE A 245 9.78 19.10 -0.83
CA ILE A 245 8.56 19.48 -1.56
C ILE A 245 7.45 18.45 -1.35
N ASP A 246 7.76 17.15 -1.39
CA ASP A 246 6.78 16.09 -1.19
C ASP A 246 6.18 16.14 0.22
N CYS A 247 6.98 16.44 1.27
CA CYS A 247 6.49 16.69 2.63
C CYS A 247 5.58 17.92 2.71
N GLN A 248 6.01 19.05 2.13
CA GLN A 248 5.22 20.29 2.11
C GLN A 248 3.87 20.10 1.41
N LEU A 249 3.87 19.45 0.25
CA LEU A 249 2.64 19.22 -0.50
C LEU A 249 1.76 18.12 0.11
N GLY A 250 2.35 17.17 0.84
CA GLY A 250 1.63 16.20 1.64
C GLY A 250 0.77 16.89 2.69
N GLU A 251 1.40 17.72 3.53
CA GLU A 251 0.71 18.51 4.57
C GLU A 251 -0.29 19.50 3.96
N ALA A 252 0.06 20.15 2.83
CA ALA A 252 -0.88 21.05 2.16
C ALA A 252 -2.16 20.32 1.72
N ARG A 253 -2.07 19.08 1.26
CA ARG A 253 -3.26 18.27 0.93
C ARG A 253 -4.12 18.01 2.16
N GLU A 254 -3.52 17.63 3.27
CA GLU A 254 -4.23 17.40 4.53
C GLU A 254 -4.94 18.68 5.02
N LEU A 255 -4.26 19.83 5.00
CA LEU A 255 -4.87 21.11 5.36
C LEU A 255 -6.01 21.53 4.42
N LEU A 256 -5.89 21.22 3.12
CA LEU A 256 -6.96 21.49 2.14
C LEU A 256 -8.20 20.61 2.39
N LEU A 257 -8.00 19.38 2.87
CA LEU A 257 -9.07 18.43 3.17
C LEU A 257 -9.73 18.68 4.53
N SER A 258 -8.94 19.08 5.54
CA SER A 258 -9.40 19.14 6.92
C SER A 258 -9.78 20.54 7.40
N THR A 259 -9.44 21.60 6.63
CA THR A 259 -9.65 22.99 7.06
C THR A 259 -10.29 23.87 5.99
N THR A 260 -10.85 25.01 6.44
CA THR A 260 -11.36 26.10 5.57
C THR A 260 -10.35 27.23 5.36
N LYS A 261 -9.09 27.09 5.81
CA LYS A 261 -8.07 28.12 5.66
C LYS A 261 -7.96 28.60 4.21
N PRO A 262 -7.78 29.89 3.96
CA PRO A 262 -7.48 30.42 2.62
C PRO A 262 -6.31 29.67 1.97
N ILE A 263 -6.35 29.48 0.65
CA ILE A 263 -5.31 28.75 -0.09
C ILE A 263 -3.92 29.35 0.15
N ALA A 264 -3.85 30.70 0.23
CA ALA A 264 -2.60 31.39 0.53
C ALA A 264 -2.04 31.06 1.93
N GLU A 265 -2.92 30.94 2.94
CA GLU A 265 -2.53 30.54 4.30
C GLU A 265 -2.08 29.09 4.38
N VAL A 266 -2.71 28.19 3.61
CA VAL A 266 -2.23 26.80 3.49
C VAL A 266 -0.82 26.78 2.93
N GLY A 267 -0.55 27.51 1.84
CA GLY A 267 0.78 27.64 1.29
C GLY A 267 1.81 28.16 2.31
N GLN A 268 1.45 29.20 3.04
CA GLN A 268 2.30 29.76 4.10
C GLN A 268 2.57 28.77 5.23
N SER A 269 1.54 28.02 5.66
CA SER A 269 1.65 27.02 6.74
C SER A 269 2.62 25.90 6.41
N VAL A 270 2.83 25.60 5.14
CA VAL A 270 3.78 24.56 4.68
C VAL A 270 5.12 25.11 4.17
N GLY A 271 5.39 26.42 4.39
CA GLY A 271 6.65 27.05 3.99
C GLY A 271 6.71 27.49 2.53
N LEU A 272 5.57 27.52 1.82
CA LEU A 272 5.43 27.99 0.45
C LEU A 272 4.65 29.33 0.44
N SER A 273 5.29 30.39 0.96
CA SER A 273 4.65 31.68 1.25
C SER A 273 4.21 32.47 0.01
N ASP A 274 4.79 32.21 -1.18
CA ASP A 274 4.31 32.80 -2.43
C ASP A 274 3.10 32.00 -2.96
N PRO A 275 1.88 32.57 -2.97
CA PRO A 275 0.66 31.87 -3.37
C PRO A 275 0.68 31.41 -4.84
N TYR A 276 1.33 32.17 -5.72
CA TYR A 276 1.44 31.80 -7.13
C TYR A 276 2.40 30.63 -7.30
N HIS A 277 3.56 30.70 -6.66
CA HIS A 277 4.52 29.59 -6.63
C HIS A 277 3.92 28.33 -6.02
N PHE A 278 3.23 28.44 -4.88
CA PHE A 278 2.52 27.34 -4.25
C PHE A 278 1.53 26.69 -5.19
N SER A 279 0.62 27.48 -5.79
CA SER A 279 -0.41 26.96 -6.69
C SER A 279 0.16 26.26 -7.92
N LYS A 280 1.22 26.83 -8.51
CA LYS A 280 1.94 26.26 -9.64
C LYS A 280 2.64 24.94 -9.27
N LEU A 281 3.31 24.91 -8.12
CA LEU A 281 4.02 23.74 -7.61
C LEU A 281 3.03 22.63 -7.28
N PHE A 282 1.95 22.93 -6.58
CA PHE A 282 0.89 22.00 -6.22
C PHE A 282 0.26 21.39 -7.48
N ARG A 283 -0.15 22.22 -8.47
CA ARG A 283 -0.71 21.73 -9.72
C ARG A 283 0.25 20.82 -10.49
N ARG A 284 1.54 21.16 -10.49
CA ARG A 284 2.57 20.35 -11.16
C ARG A 284 2.72 18.95 -10.55
N HIS A 285 2.57 18.81 -9.22
CA HIS A 285 2.78 17.55 -8.50
C HIS A 285 1.49 16.76 -8.29
N VAL A 286 0.34 17.46 -8.11
CA VAL A 286 -0.96 16.83 -7.82
C VAL A 286 -1.85 16.73 -9.06
N GLY A 287 -1.52 17.48 -10.12
CA GLY A 287 -2.26 17.49 -11.39
C GLY A 287 -3.35 18.55 -11.49
N ILE A 288 -3.92 19.02 -10.37
CA ILE A 288 -4.98 20.04 -10.31
C ILE A 288 -4.61 21.17 -9.35
N ALA A 289 -5.28 22.30 -9.46
CA ALA A 289 -5.02 23.47 -8.59
C ALA A 289 -5.48 23.21 -7.13
N PRO A 290 -4.86 23.85 -6.10
CA PRO A 290 -5.26 23.68 -4.70
C PRO A 290 -6.75 23.96 -4.44
N SER A 291 -7.29 25.00 -5.07
CA SER A 291 -8.72 25.35 -4.95
C SER A 291 -9.63 24.28 -5.53
N GLU A 292 -9.25 23.73 -6.68
CA GLU A 292 -9.97 22.64 -7.33
C GLU A 292 -9.87 21.34 -6.51
N TYR A 293 -8.67 21.07 -5.93
CA TYR A 293 -8.46 19.93 -5.03
C TYR A 293 -9.39 19.99 -3.82
N ARG A 294 -9.47 21.16 -3.16
CA ARG A 294 -10.41 21.39 -2.04
C ARG A 294 -11.86 21.23 -2.46
N GLN A 295 -12.24 21.77 -3.63
CA GLN A 295 -13.62 21.66 -4.12
C GLN A 295 -14.03 20.21 -4.38
N ARG A 296 -13.11 19.38 -4.89
CA ARG A 296 -13.39 17.98 -5.20
C ARG A 296 -13.37 17.07 -3.99
N HIS A 297 -12.52 17.36 -3.01
CA HIS A 297 -12.17 16.40 -1.95
C HIS A 297 -12.29 16.98 -0.53
N GLY A 298 -12.52 18.27 -0.37
CA GLY A 298 -12.58 18.96 0.91
C GLY A 298 -13.87 18.69 1.69
N PRO A 299 -13.97 19.17 2.95
CA PRO A 299 -15.06 18.85 3.87
C PRO A 299 -16.43 19.38 3.40
N PHE A 300 -16.48 20.22 2.40
CA PHE A 300 -17.70 20.76 1.79
C PHE A 300 -17.85 20.37 0.31
N SER A 301 -17.14 19.32 -0.14
CA SER A 301 -17.35 18.80 -1.49
C SER A 301 -18.75 18.22 -1.60
N THR A 302 -19.61 18.89 -2.35
CA THR A 302 -20.88 18.30 -2.79
C THR A 302 -20.53 17.13 -3.71
N PRO A 303 -21.07 15.92 -3.48
CA PRO A 303 -20.81 14.82 -4.40
C PRO A 303 -21.23 15.25 -5.81
N PRO A 304 -20.44 14.93 -6.86
CA PRO A 304 -20.82 15.26 -8.22
C PRO A 304 -22.13 14.57 -8.56
N ASN A 305 -23.17 15.39 -8.74
CA ASN A 305 -24.49 15.04 -9.26
C ASN A 305 -25.23 13.86 -8.62
N ALA A 306 -25.99 14.15 -7.57
CA ALA A 306 -27.32 13.59 -7.46
C ALA A 306 -28.23 14.30 -8.52
N SER A 307 -27.94 14.09 -9.81
CA SER A 307 -28.81 14.59 -10.88
C SER A 307 -30.05 13.70 -10.95
N THR A 308 -31.14 14.24 -10.44
CA THR A 308 -32.50 14.11 -10.99
C THR A 308 -32.95 12.68 -11.32
N HIS A 309 -33.22 11.87 -10.30
CA HIS A 309 -34.34 10.95 -10.46
C HIS A 309 -35.64 11.77 -10.49
N ARG A 310 -36.12 12.12 -11.68
CA ARG A 310 -37.54 12.42 -11.88
C ARG A 310 -38.30 11.15 -11.52
N PRO A 311 -39.26 11.21 -10.59
CA PRO A 311 -40.14 10.07 -10.39
C PRO A 311 -40.93 9.84 -11.68
N PHE A 312 -40.95 8.61 -12.16
CA PHE A 312 -41.85 8.20 -13.24
C PHE A 312 -43.28 8.48 -12.82
N PRO A 313 -44.12 9.08 -13.67
CA PRO A 313 -45.55 9.24 -13.38
C PRO A 313 -46.21 7.85 -13.32
N ALA A 314 -46.84 7.56 -12.20
CA ALA A 314 -47.69 6.38 -12.06
C ALA A 314 -48.78 6.43 -13.13
N LYS A 315 -48.93 5.35 -13.92
CA LYS A 315 -50.10 5.17 -14.78
C LYS A 315 -51.34 4.92 -13.91
N PRO A 316 -52.49 5.55 -14.20
CA PRO A 316 -53.73 5.17 -13.54
C PRO A 316 -54.14 3.76 -13.96
N ILE A 317 -54.59 2.99 -12.99
CA ILE A 317 -55.23 1.70 -13.18
C ILE A 317 -56.72 2.00 -13.43
N ASP A 318 -57.20 1.66 -14.61
CA ASP A 318 -58.63 1.44 -14.89
C ASP A 318 -58.98 -0.03 -14.66
#